data_b0cce57187803e84ba067ab6cde914c7
#
_entry.id   b0cce57187803e84ba067ab6cde914c7
#
_cell.length_a   1.000
_cell.length_b   1.000
_cell.length_c   1.000
_cell.angle_alpha   90.00
_cell.angle_beta   90.00
_cell.angle_gamma   90.00
#
_symmetry.space_group_name_H-M   'P 1'
#
loop_
_entity.id
_entity.type
_entity.pdbx_description
1 polymer ?
#
loop_
_entity_poly.entity_id
_entity_poly.type
_entity_poly.pdbx_seq_one_letter_code
_entity_poly.pdbx_strand_id
1 'polypeptide(L)'
;MAFMPGSNPVKKPIYLNTAYSFEERAADLVSRMTPEEKQSLLGNTMPAVPRLGINPYDVWGEALHGVMGRTFISGRTATSFPNSVALGSSWDPELMKLETSAIADEARGFNHDVIYTLTYWSPVIEPVRDPRWGRTGESFGEDPFLVSQIGKGFIQGLMGNDPVYLKAVPCGKHYFANNSEFNRHTGSSDMDDRDMREFYLVPYRNLITKYNLPSIMTCYNSINGVPMSASKFLVDTIARKTYGLNGYITGDCGAIQDIYTGHLYVKTGAEAAALGLKSGVDTDCGSVYQTSALEAIKLGLITEADMDIALTNMFTVRMRIGEFDPKSKVPYSGIQPSIINSPGHVILAEEIATRTPVLLKNNVVARTGSKALPLKTDALKKIAVIGPQADRVELGPYSGRPEEANRVSPLAGIKNYFEKNNIKAEVAYNSGGNTSRTSEFFTLVRFSTVTKDGSVKDFDASKFDAAAQGIVVGARQGQ
;
A
#
# COMPACT_ATOMS: atom_id res chain seq x y z
N MET A 1 68.47 -10.30 10.74
CA MET A 1 67.17 -9.67 10.71
C MET A 1 66.31 -10.43 9.72
N ALA A 2 65.36 -11.23 10.22
CA ALA A 2 64.43 -11.97 9.37
C ALA A 2 63.33 -11.01 8.90
N PHE A 3 63.19 -10.87 7.59
CA PHE A 3 62.03 -10.16 7.01
C PHE A 3 60.76 -10.97 7.31
N MET A 4 59.92 -10.46 8.19
CA MET A 4 58.54 -10.93 8.29
C MET A 4 57.81 -10.46 7.03
N PRO A 5 57.12 -11.34 6.28
CA PRO A 5 56.29 -10.91 5.19
C PRO A 5 55.11 -10.11 5.80
N GLY A 6 55.04 -8.81 5.44
CA GLY A 6 53.92 -7.98 5.78
C GLY A 6 52.63 -8.65 5.27
N SER A 7 51.68 -8.87 6.18
CA SER A 7 50.32 -9.29 5.83
C SER A 7 49.77 -8.27 4.82
N ASN A 8 49.58 -8.65 3.58
CA ASN A 8 48.84 -7.83 2.63
C ASN A 8 47.49 -7.53 3.27
N PRO A 9 47.11 -6.27 3.40
CA PRO A 9 45.78 -5.92 3.96
C PRO A 9 44.74 -6.64 3.12
N VAL A 10 43.93 -7.47 3.76
CA VAL A 10 42.81 -8.16 3.12
C VAL A 10 41.95 -7.10 2.43
N LYS A 11 41.99 -7.08 1.10
CA LYS A 11 41.29 -6.08 0.30
C LYS A 11 39.78 -6.19 0.62
N LYS A 12 39.20 -5.10 1.16
CA LYS A 12 37.78 -5.07 1.52
C LYS A 12 36.94 -5.45 0.28
N PRO A 13 35.96 -6.38 0.39
CA PRO A 13 35.08 -6.73 -0.72
C PRO A 13 34.42 -5.51 -1.33
N ILE A 14 34.15 -5.53 -2.63
CA ILE A 14 33.54 -4.40 -3.35
C ILE A 14 32.19 -4.05 -2.74
N TYR A 15 31.35 -5.03 -2.41
CA TYR A 15 30.02 -4.78 -1.86
C TYR A 15 30.02 -4.02 -0.51
N LEU A 16 31.11 -4.07 0.25
CA LEU A 16 31.30 -3.32 1.48
C LEU A 16 32.05 -1.98 1.27
N ASN A 17 32.54 -1.71 0.07
CA ASN A 17 33.31 -0.52 -0.22
C ASN A 17 32.42 0.59 -0.83
N THR A 18 32.11 1.60 -0.05
CA THR A 18 31.26 2.72 -0.42
C THR A 18 31.85 3.68 -1.48
N ALA A 19 33.02 3.39 -2.04
CA ALA A 19 33.58 4.14 -3.17
C ALA A 19 33.05 3.63 -4.54
N TYR A 20 32.43 2.46 -4.56
CA TYR A 20 31.78 1.90 -5.74
C TYR A 20 30.29 2.26 -5.75
N SER A 21 29.68 2.24 -6.94
CA SER A 21 28.25 2.43 -7.12
C SER A 21 27.44 1.35 -6.42
N PHE A 22 26.18 1.61 -6.14
CA PHE A 22 25.31 0.61 -5.53
C PHE A 22 25.13 -0.63 -6.43
N GLU A 23 25.08 -0.41 -7.75
CA GLU A 23 24.95 -1.47 -8.75
C GLU A 23 26.20 -2.37 -8.77
N GLU A 24 27.41 -1.81 -8.78
CA GLU A 24 28.67 -2.57 -8.71
C GLU A 24 28.77 -3.38 -7.42
N ARG A 25 28.36 -2.77 -6.32
CA ARG A 25 28.35 -3.41 -5.00
C ARG A 25 27.33 -4.54 -4.93
N ALA A 26 26.14 -4.34 -5.47
CA ALA A 26 25.09 -5.36 -5.53
C ALA A 26 25.53 -6.54 -6.41
N ALA A 27 26.11 -6.28 -7.57
CA ALA A 27 26.63 -7.32 -8.46
C ALA A 27 27.77 -8.13 -7.80
N ASP A 28 28.71 -7.46 -7.10
CA ASP A 28 29.76 -8.17 -6.34
C ASP A 28 29.18 -9.05 -5.22
N LEU A 29 28.15 -8.55 -4.49
CA LEU A 29 27.49 -9.33 -3.44
C LEU A 29 26.82 -10.58 -4.01
N VAL A 30 26.03 -10.42 -5.08
CA VAL A 30 25.31 -11.52 -5.75
C VAL A 30 26.25 -12.54 -6.34
N SER A 31 27.39 -12.12 -6.93
CA SER A 31 28.39 -13.04 -7.48
C SER A 31 29.06 -13.97 -6.45
N ARG A 32 28.90 -13.64 -5.15
CA ARG A 32 29.44 -14.42 -4.03
C ARG A 32 28.45 -15.43 -3.47
N MET A 33 27.21 -15.45 -3.94
CA MET A 33 26.16 -16.36 -3.48
C MET A 33 26.22 -17.68 -4.21
N THR A 34 25.86 -18.77 -3.51
CA THR A 34 25.61 -20.05 -4.18
C THR A 34 24.26 -20.03 -4.89
N PRO A 35 24.03 -20.91 -5.87
CA PRO A 35 22.72 -21.00 -6.53
C PRO A 35 21.54 -21.20 -5.56
N GLU A 36 21.74 -21.97 -4.48
CA GLU A 36 20.73 -22.23 -3.45
C GLU A 36 20.44 -20.95 -2.62
N GLU A 37 21.48 -20.19 -2.27
CA GLU A 37 21.32 -18.90 -1.61
C GLU A 37 20.58 -17.91 -2.51
N LYS A 38 20.93 -17.84 -3.80
CA LYS A 38 20.23 -17.01 -4.79
C LYS A 38 18.75 -17.37 -4.85
N GLN A 39 18.44 -18.66 -5.03
CA GLN A 39 17.03 -19.10 -5.06
C GLN A 39 16.28 -18.72 -3.77
N SER A 40 16.88 -18.90 -2.61
CA SER A 40 16.26 -18.61 -1.32
C SER A 40 15.93 -17.12 -1.13
N LEU A 41 16.66 -16.23 -1.80
CA LEU A 41 16.53 -14.77 -1.71
C LEU A 41 15.59 -14.16 -2.77
N LEU A 42 14.99 -14.96 -3.66
CA LEU A 42 14.06 -14.45 -4.69
C LEU A 42 12.62 -14.26 -4.19
N GLY A 43 12.29 -14.65 -2.97
CA GLY A 43 10.96 -14.43 -2.36
C GLY A 43 10.89 -13.11 -1.58
N ASN A 44 9.69 -12.74 -1.18
CA ASN A 44 9.50 -11.55 -0.34
C ASN A 44 10.09 -11.72 1.06
N THR A 45 10.07 -12.91 1.63
CA THR A 45 10.74 -13.24 2.89
C THR A 45 12.13 -13.81 2.58
N MET A 46 13.13 -12.99 2.77
CA MET A 46 14.53 -13.33 2.48
C MET A 46 15.24 -13.82 3.75
N PRO A 47 15.79 -15.05 3.77
CA PRO A 47 16.56 -15.54 4.90
C PRO A 47 17.89 -14.79 5.06
N ALA A 48 18.51 -14.92 6.23
CA ALA A 48 19.87 -14.46 6.44
C ALA A 48 20.89 -15.27 5.62
N VAL A 49 21.96 -14.60 5.17
CA VAL A 49 23.18 -15.24 4.68
C VAL A 49 24.37 -14.74 5.51
N PRO A 50 24.61 -15.33 6.70
CA PRO A 50 25.53 -14.76 7.69
C PRO A 50 26.97 -14.61 7.17
N ARG A 51 27.45 -15.52 6.31
CA ARG A 51 28.81 -15.46 5.74
C ARG A 51 29.04 -14.22 4.85
N LEU A 52 27.94 -13.61 4.34
CA LEU A 52 27.97 -12.37 3.56
C LEU A 52 27.47 -11.15 4.35
N GLY A 53 27.15 -11.32 5.63
CA GLY A 53 26.61 -10.24 6.47
C GLY A 53 25.21 -9.80 6.07
N ILE A 54 24.44 -10.65 5.38
CA ILE A 54 23.05 -10.37 5.00
C ILE A 54 22.16 -10.77 6.16
N ASN A 55 21.41 -9.79 6.69
CA ASN A 55 20.37 -10.02 7.67
C ASN A 55 19.09 -10.55 7.00
N PRO A 56 18.19 -11.22 7.76
CA PRO A 56 16.87 -11.55 7.24
C PRO A 56 16.15 -10.26 6.87
N TYR A 57 15.40 -10.30 5.77
CA TYR A 57 14.71 -9.12 5.25
C TYR A 57 13.33 -9.51 4.72
N ASP A 58 12.30 -8.74 5.07
CA ASP A 58 10.98 -8.88 4.48
C ASP A 58 10.75 -7.74 3.49
N VAL A 59 10.63 -8.07 2.21
CA VAL A 59 10.34 -7.08 1.16
C VAL A 59 8.90 -6.57 1.29
N TRP A 60 8.02 -7.37 1.92
CA TRP A 60 6.63 -7.02 2.13
C TRP A 60 6.46 -6.09 3.34
N GLY A 61 6.29 -4.83 3.08
CA GLY A 61 5.81 -3.81 4.01
C GLY A 61 4.69 -3.01 3.36
N GLU A 62 3.86 -2.36 4.15
CA GLU A 62 2.83 -1.44 3.70
C GLU A 62 2.96 -0.10 4.41
N ALA A 63 2.74 0.97 3.65
CA ALA A 63 2.83 2.36 4.11
C ALA A 63 1.72 3.23 3.52
N LEU A 64 0.56 2.63 3.22
CA LEU A 64 -0.51 3.30 2.49
C LEU A 64 -1.01 4.55 3.23
N HIS A 65 -1.28 4.43 4.53
CA HIS A 65 -1.57 5.54 5.42
C HIS A 65 -1.11 5.28 6.87
N GLY A 66 0.01 4.61 7.03
CA GLY A 66 0.68 4.27 8.27
C GLY A 66 1.52 3.03 8.09
N VAL A 67 2.54 2.84 8.92
CA VAL A 67 3.45 1.71 8.81
C VAL A 67 2.76 0.42 9.22
N MET A 68 2.80 -0.59 8.34
CA MET A 68 2.31 -1.93 8.57
C MET A 68 3.28 -2.96 7.98
N GLY A 69 3.39 -4.13 8.61
CA GLY A 69 4.21 -5.24 8.12
C GLY A 69 3.80 -6.57 8.73
N ARG A 70 4.15 -7.66 8.06
CA ARG A 70 3.75 -9.01 8.48
C ARG A 70 4.67 -9.61 9.54
N THR A 71 5.97 -9.42 9.41
CA THR A 71 6.98 -10.15 10.17
C THR A 71 7.52 -9.31 11.33
N PHE A 72 8.30 -8.28 11.04
CA PHE A 72 9.03 -7.52 12.07
C PHE A 72 8.22 -6.38 12.70
N ILE A 73 7.18 -5.90 12.02
CA ILE A 73 6.32 -4.82 12.47
C ILE A 73 4.95 -5.36 12.94
N SER A 74 4.67 -6.65 12.68
CA SER A 74 3.37 -7.26 13.02
C SER A 74 2.98 -7.05 14.48
N GLY A 75 1.76 -6.55 14.70
CA GLY A 75 1.21 -6.31 16.03
C GLY A 75 1.74 -5.08 16.75
N ARG A 76 2.75 -4.37 16.20
CA ARG A 76 3.26 -3.11 16.78
C ARG A 76 2.37 -1.94 16.40
N THR A 77 2.32 -0.94 17.26
CA THR A 77 1.54 0.28 17.02
C THR A 77 2.32 1.25 16.13
N ALA A 78 1.59 1.97 15.28
CA ALA A 78 2.09 3.04 14.41
C ALA A 78 1.00 4.08 14.23
N THR A 79 1.33 5.32 13.88
CA THR A 79 0.33 6.34 13.57
C THR A 79 -0.52 5.90 12.37
N SER A 80 -1.83 6.07 12.48
CA SER A 80 -2.77 5.92 11.36
C SER A 80 -3.18 7.31 10.87
N PHE A 81 -2.91 7.57 9.60
CA PHE A 81 -3.29 8.80 8.92
C PHE A 81 -4.59 8.61 8.13
N PRO A 82 -5.22 9.68 7.60
CA PRO A 82 -6.32 9.55 6.66
C PRO A 82 -5.94 8.68 5.46
N ASN A 83 -6.91 7.92 4.93
CA ASN A 83 -6.62 6.99 3.83
C ASN A 83 -6.41 7.72 2.49
N SER A 84 -5.95 6.97 1.50
CA SER A 84 -5.59 7.48 0.18
C SER A 84 -6.70 8.26 -0.52
N VAL A 85 -7.97 7.80 -0.42
CA VAL A 85 -9.09 8.48 -1.08
C VAL A 85 -9.37 9.85 -0.43
N ALA A 86 -9.13 10.00 0.86
CA ALA A 86 -9.24 11.27 1.56
C ALA A 86 -8.15 12.25 1.08
N LEU A 87 -6.91 11.79 0.97
CA LEU A 87 -5.81 12.61 0.44
C LEU A 87 -6.04 12.96 -1.05
N GLY A 88 -6.56 12.03 -1.86
CA GLY A 88 -6.98 12.30 -3.23
C GLY A 88 -8.02 13.41 -3.33
N SER A 89 -8.98 13.44 -2.39
CA SER A 89 -10.03 14.47 -2.32
C SER A 89 -9.51 15.85 -1.93
N SER A 90 -8.34 15.94 -1.31
CA SER A 90 -7.72 17.22 -0.93
C SER A 90 -7.15 17.98 -2.12
N TRP A 91 -6.78 17.30 -3.20
CA TRP A 91 -6.04 17.83 -4.36
C TRP A 91 -4.72 18.50 -3.98
N ASP A 92 -4.13 18.09 -2.86
CA ASP A 92 -2.92 18.69 -2.29
C ASP A 92 -1.76 17.68 -2.22
N PRO A 93 -0.87 17.63 -3.23
CA PRO A 93 0.29 16.74 -3.23
C PRO A 93 1.29 17.03 -2.11
N GLU A 94 1.38 18.27 -1.63
CA GLU A 94 2.30 18.61 -0.55
C GLU A 94 1.76 18.09 0.80
N LEU A 95 0.44 18.06 0.99
CA LEU A 95 -0.18 17.42 2.15
C LEU A 95 0.12 15.92 2.18
N MET A 96 0.00 15.25 1.03
CA MET A 96 0.38 13.84 0.88
C MET A 96 1.87 13.62 1.20
N LYS A 97 2.74 14.53 0.76
CA LYS A 97 4.17 14.43 1.05
C LYS A 97 4.50 14.59 2.53
N LEU A 98 3.78 15.46 3.24
CA LEU A 98 3.93 15.59 4.69
C LEU A 98 3.55 14.30 5.41
N GLU A 99 2.40 13.71 5.06
CA GLU A 99 1.94 12.44 5.61
C GLU A 99 2.98 11.34 5.41
N THR A 100 3.39 11.11 4.16
CA THR A 100 4.28 10.00 3.85
C THR A 100 5.71 10.23 4.35
N SER A 101 6.12 11.49 4.55
CA SER A 101 7.38 11.79 5.25
C SER A 101 7.34 11.34 6.71
N ALA A 102 6.21 11.57 7.42
CA ALA A 102 6.01 11.11 8.79
C ALA A 102 5.95 9.57 8.86
N ILE A 103 5.24 8.94 7.91
CA ILE A 103 5.22 7.47 7.79
C ILE A 103 6.64 6.91 7.60
N ALA A 104 7.45 7.53 6.74
CA ALA A 104 8.83 7.11 6.52
C ALA A 104 9.73 7.32 7.75
N ASP A 105 9.46 8.32 8.58
CA ASP A 105 10.15 8.51 9.87
C ASP A 105 9.84 7.36 10.82
N GLU A 106 8.57 6.96 10.95
CA GLU A 106 8.19 5.80 11.74
C GLU A 106 8.79 4.50 11.20
N ALA A 107 8.79 4.34 9.86
CA ALA A 107 9.44 3.21 9.21
C ALA A 107 10.92 3.10 9.60
N ARG A 108 11.66 4.20 9.62
CA ARG A 108 13.04 4.25 10.11
C ARG A 108 13.15 4.00 11.61
N GLY A 109 12.22 4.51 12.40
CA GLY A 109 12.16 4.24 13.84
C GLY A 109 12.02 2.74 14.14
N PHE A 110 11.20 2.02 13.38
CA PHE A 110 11.08 0.55 13.48
C PHE A 110 12.37 -0.19 13.10
N ASN A 111 13.18 0.37 12.22
CA ASN A 111 14.41 -0.21 11.67
C ASN A 111 15.68 0.48 12.20
N HIS A 112 15.61 1.12 13.36
CA HIS A 112 16.72 1.90 13.91
C HIS A 112 17.98 1.07 14.17
N ASP A 113 17.86 -0.09 14.79
CA ASP A 113 19.00 -0.95 15.14
C ASP A 113 19.43 -1.83 13.98
N VAL A 114 18.46 -2.51 13.38
CA VAL A 114 18.64 -3.42 12.25
C VAL A 114 17.56 -3.15 11.21
N ILE A 115 17.94 -3.09 9.95
CA ILE A 115 17.02 -2.93 8.84
C ILE A 115 16.47 -4.30 8.47
N TYR A 116 15.18 -4.54 8.75
CA TYR A 116 14.43 -5.74 8.41
C TYR A 116 13.41 -5.54 7.30
N THR A 117 12.92 -4.31 7.10
CA THR A 117 11.97 -3.95 6.05
C THR A 117 11.92 -2.43 5.91
N LEU A 118 12.32 -1.92 4.77
CA LEU A 118 12.17 -0.51 4.37
C LEU A 118 11.66 -0.40 2.93
N THR A 119 11.16 -1.50 2.38
CA THR A 119 10.42 -1.56 1.12
C THR A 119 8.94 -1.65 1.44
N TYR A 120 8.13 -0.77 0.84
CA TYR A 120 6.71 -0.65 1.13
C TYR A 120 5.90 -0.73 -0.16
N TRP A 121 4.96 -1.68 -0.20
CA TRP A 121 4.14 -1.95 -1.37
C TRP A 121 2.96 -0.99 -1.45
N SER A 122 3.30 0.28 -1.50
CA SER A 122 2.43 1.44 -1.59
C SER A 122 3.13 2.52 -2.42
N PRO A 123 2.41 3.37 -3.14
CA PRO A 123 0.96 3.58 -3.18
C PRO A 123 0.23 2.72 -4.22
N VAL A 124 -1.12 2.66 -4.10
CA VAL A 124 -1.99 2.24 -5.21
C VAL A 124 -2.20 3.42 -6.14
N ILE A 125 -1.67 3.31 -7.35
CA ILE A 125 -1.69 4.38 -8.38
C ILE A 125 -2.53 3.99 -9.60
N GLU A 126 -3.44 3.04 -9.41
CA GLU A 126 -4.44 2.71 -10.41
C GLU A 126 -5.59 3.71 -10.35
N PRO A 127 -6.01 4.29 -11.49
CA PRO A 127 -7.21 5.12 -11.53
C PRO A 127 -8.46 4.30 -11.17
N VAL A 128 -9.33 4.86 -10.33
CA VAL A 128 -10.62 4.27 -9.97
C VAL A 128 -11.59 4.46 -11.13
N ARG A 129 -11.89 3.38 -11.87
CA ARG A 129 -12.82 3.44 -13.00
C ARG A 129 -14.27 3.29 -12.62
N ASP A 130 -14.51 2.51 -11.58
CA ASP A 130 -15.86 2.12 -11.16
C ASP A 130 -15.93 2.03 -9.63
N PRO A 131 -16.91 2.67 -8.99
CA PRO A 131 -17.03 2.67 -7.52
C PRO A 131 -17.33 1.28 -6.93
N ARG A 132 -17.70 0.30 -7.77
CA ARG A 132 -17.91 -1.09 -7.34
C ARG A 132 -16.61 -1.85 -7.13
N TRP A 133 -15.48 -1.35 -7.61
CA TRP A 133 -14.19 -1.97 -7.34
C TRP A 133 -13.89 -1.96 -5.84
N GLY A 134 -13.63 -3.14 -5.26
CA GLY A 134 -13.47 -3.32 -3.81
C GLY A 134 -12.27 -2.60 -3.18
N ARG A 135 -11.32 -2.10 -4.00
CA ARG A 135 -10.11 -1.42 -3.56
C ARG A 135 -10.08 0.08 -3.87
N THR A 136 -11.23 0.68 -4.16
CA THR A 136 -11.35 2.13 -4.43
C THR A 136 -10.77 3.00 -3.31
N GLY A 137 -10.90 2.57 -2.05
CA GLY A 137 -10.38 3.29 -0.88
C GLY A 137 -8.84 3.34 -0.79
N GLU A 138 -8.13 2.51 -1.57
CA GLU A 138 -6.67 2.49 -1.61
C GLU A 138 -6.07 3.46 -2.63
N SER A 139 -6.86 3.92 -3.61
CA SER A 139 -6.41 4.81 -4.68
C SER A 139 -6.73 6.28 -4.41
N PHE A 140 -6.14 7.16 -5.19
CA PHE A 140 -6.27 8.61 -5.05
C PHE A 140 -7.41 9.23 -5.87
N GLY A 141 -8.08 8.46 -6.73
CA GLY A 141 -9.21 8.94 -7.53
C GLY A 141 -9.27 8.35 -8.94
N GLU A 142 -10.17 8.90 -9.76
CA GLU A 142 -10.45 8.40 -11.09
C GLU A 142 -9.61 9.05 -12.21
N ASP A 143 -9.09 10.26 -11.96
CA ASP A 143 -8.31 11.01 -12.93
C ASP A 143 -6.83 10.59 -12.91
N PRO A 144 -6.26 10.05 -14.01
CA PRO A 144 -4.86 9.60 -14.03
C PRO A 144 -3.84 10.71 -13.77
N PHE A 145 -4.18 11.97 -14.10
CA PHE A 145 -3.32 13.11 -13.79
C PHE A 145 -3.31 13.40 -12.29
N LEU A 146 -4.48 13.49 -11.66
CA LEU A 146 -4.59 13.68 -10.21
C LEU A 146 -3.88 12.55 -9.46
N VAL A 147 -4.12 11.30 -9.86
CA VAL A 147 -3.41 10.13 -9.28
C VAL A 147 -1.90 10.30 -9.40
N SER A 148 -1.40 10.81 -10.54
CA SER A 148 0.03 11.08 -10.71
C SER A 148 0.54 12.19 -9.79
N GLN A 149 -0.25 13.25 -9.56
CA GLN A 149 0.19 14.37 -8.71
C GLN A 149 0.20 13.99 -7.22
N ILE A 150 -0.85 13.33 -6.74
CA ILE A 150 -0.89 12.85 -5.34
C ILE A 150 0.15 11.75 -5.14
N GLY A 151 0.28 10.82 -6.10
CA GLY A 151 1.32 9.79 -6.10
C GLY A 151 2.74 10.36 -6.09
N LYS A 152 3.00 11.50 -6.75
CA LYS A 152 4.26 12.24 -6.62
C LYS A 152 4.52 12.63 -5.17
N GLY A 153 3.55 13.26 -4.50
CA GLY A 153 3.67 13.62 -3.08
C GLY A 153 4.01 12.39 -2.23
N PHE A 154 3.27 11.30 -2.45
CA PHE A 154 3.49 10.03 -1.74
C PHE A 154 4.92 9.52 -1.86
N ILE A 155 5.40 9.33 -3.10
CA ILE A 155 6.74 8.75 -3.30
C ILE A 155 7.86 9.68 -2.82
N GLN A 156 7.72 10.99 -3.00
CA GLN A 156 8.71 11.96 -2.54
C GLN A 156 8.82 12.01 -1.02
N GLY A 157 7.69 11.96 -0.30
CA GLY A 157 7.70 11.89 1.16
C GLY A 157 8.34 10.60 1.68
N LEU A 158 8.00 9.47 1.06
CA LEU A 158 8.53 8.17 1.48
C LEU A 158 10.01 8.01 1.16
N MET A 159 10.48 8.45 -0.02
CA MET A 159 11.89 8.38 -0.41
C MET A 159 12.79 9.33 0.37
N GLY A 160 12.24 10.44 0.91
CA GLY A 160 13.04 11.48 1.55
C GLY A 160 13.74 12.38 0.54
N ASN A 161 14.66 13.24 1.04
CA ASN A 161 15.29 14.30 0.26
C ASN A 161 16.80 14.11 0.04
N ASP A 162 17.39 13.02 0.52
CA ASP A 162 18.82 12.78 0.31
C ASP A 162 19.06 12.32 -1.13
N PRO A 163 20.07 12.87 -1.84
CA PRO A 163 20.33 12.54 -3.24
C PRO A 163 20.91 11.14 -3.45
N VAL A 164 21.43 10.49 -2.40
CA VAL A 164 22.14 9.21 -2.46
C VAL A 164 21.30 8.09 -1.84
N TYR A 165 20.82 8.32 -0.62
CA TYR A 165 20.11 7.31 0.16
C TYR A 165 18.60 7.53 0.15
N LEU A 166 17.85 6.44 0.03
CA LEU A 166 16.40 6.46 0.21
C LEU A 166 16.04 6.31 1.68
N LYS A 167 15.09 7.11 2.16
CA LYS A 167 14.54 6.99 3.51
C LYS A 167 13.71 5.71 3.65
N ALA A 168 12.82 5.45 2.69
CA ALA A 168 12.15 4.17 2.47
C ALA A 168 11.85 4.02 0.97
N VAL A 169 11.43 2.84 0.54
CA VAL A 169 11.25 2.49 -0.87
C VAL A 169 9.76 2.33 -1.17
N PRO A 170 9.12 3.28 -1.88
CA PRO A 170 7.76 3.10 -2.38
C PRO A 170 7.71 2.12 -3.54
N CYS A 171 6.60 1.40 -3.66
CA CYS A 171 6.32 0.48 -4.75
C CYS A 171 4.94 0.78 -5.33
N GLY A 172 4.89 1.36 -6.54
CA GLY A 172 3.64 1.67 -7.22
C GLY A 172 2.89 0.41 -7.64
N LYS A 173 1.63 0.27 -7.23
CA LYS A 173 0.84 -0.94 -7.49
C LYS A 173 -0.56 -0.62 -7.97
N HIS A 174 -1.24 -1.55 -8.63
CA HIS A 174 -0.72 -2.81 -9.18
C HIS A 174 -0.55 -2.62 -10.68
N TYR A 175 0.62 -2.78 -11.22
CA TYR A 175 0.96 -2.47 -12.62
C TYR A 175 0.29 -3.45 -13.59
N PHE A 176 -0.74 -3.11 -14.28
CA PHE A 176 -1.79 -2.08 -14.23
C PHE A 176 -3.17 -2.70 -14.53
N ALA A 177 -4.27 -1.91 -14.43
CA ALA A 177 -5.65 -2.32 -14.77
C ALA A 177 -6.21 -3.48 -13.95
N ASN A 178 -5.81 -3.58 -12.68
CA ASN A 178 -6.31 -4.54 -11.69
C ASN A 178 -7.57 -3.99 -11.00
N ASN A 179 -8.60 -3.67 -11.77
CA ASN A 179 -9.82 -3.02 -11.28
C ASN A 179 -11.03 -3.97 -11.15
N SER A 180 -10.79 -5.28 -11.01
CA SER A 180 -11.82 -6.30 -10.78
C SER A 180 -11.36 -7.31 -9.74
N GLU A 181 -11.95 -7.27 -8.55
CA GLU A 181 -11.62 -8.23 -7.48
C GLU A 181 -12.25 -9.60 -7.71
N PHE A 182 -13.37 -9.68 -8.44
CA PHE A 182 -14.15 -10.89 -8.62
C PHE A 182 -13.35 -12.02 -9.29
N ASN A 183 -12.57 -11.70 -10.29
CA ASN A 183 -11.83 -12.66 -11.11
C ASN A 183 -10.35 -12.29 -11.28
N ARG A 184 -9.76 -11.58 -10.32
CA ARG A 184 -8.40 -11.03 -10.44
C ARG A 184 -7.33 -12.07 -10.72
N HIS A 185 -7.49 -13.31 -10.23
CA HIS A 185 -6.53 -14.40 -10.41
C HIS A 185 -6.67 -15.17 -11.73
N THR A 186 -7.72 -14.92 -12.50
CA THR A 186 -8.05 -15.69 -13.73
C THR A 186 -8.48 -14.80 -14.88
N GLY A 187 -8.79 -13.52 -14.61
CA GLY A 187 -9.36 -12.60 -15.58
C GLY A 187 -8.31 -11.91 -16.46
N SER A 188 -8.76 -11.42 -17.60
CA SER A 188 -7.98 -10.57 -18.48
C SER A 188 -8.61 -9.17 -18.56
N SER A 189 -7.80 -8.13 -18.47
CA SER A 189 -8.19 -6.76 -18.76
C SER A 189 -7.80 -6.45 -20.20
N ASP A 190 -8.78 -6.55 -21.08
CA ASP A 190 -8.54 -6.37 -22.52
C ASP A 190 -8.79 -4.92 -22.91
N MET A 191 -7.86 -4.34 -23.64
CA MET A 191 -7.87 -2.95 -24.04
C MET A 191 -7.00 -2.72 -25.28
N ASP A 192 -7.26 -1.64 -26.01
CA ASP A 192 -6.40 -1.23 -27.09
C ASP A 192 -5.14 -0.48 -26.60
N ASP A 193 -4.20 -0.27 -27.50
CA ASP A 193 -2.92 0.40 -27.21
C ASP A 193 -3.11 1.85 -26.74
N ARG A 194 -4.15 2.52 -27.18
CA ARG A 194 -4.43 3.90 -26.82
C ARG A 194 -4.92 4.02 -25.38
N ASP A 195 -5.92 3.24 -25.00
CA ASP A 195 -6.44 3.20 -23.64
C ASP A 195 -5.34 2.81 -22.65
N MET A 196 -4.52 1.82 -23.03
CA MET A 196 -3.36 1.41 -22.22
C MET A 196 -2.42 2.58 -21.94
N ARG A 197 -2.04 3.34 -22.98
CA ARG A 197 -1.00 4.39 -22.88
C ARG A 197 -1.52 5.73 -22.39
N GLU A 198 -2.76 6.08 -22.73
CA GLU A 198 -3.33 7.40 -22.45
C GLU A 198 -4.15 7.41 -21.14
N PHE A 199 -4.47 6.24 -20.56
CA PHE A 199 -5.21 6.13 -19.30
C PHE A 199 -4.45 5.30 -18.26
N TYR A 200 -4.32 3.98 -18.44
CA TYR A 200 -3.83 3.08 -17.41
C TYR A 200 -2.35 3.28 -17.06
N LEU A 201 -1.51 3.50 -18.04
CA LEU A 201 -0.07 3.68 -17.85
C LEU A 201 0.34 5.11 -17.49
N VAL A 202 -0.56 6.08 -17.51
CA VAL A 202 -0.22 7.50 -17.25
C VAL A 202 0.40 7.70 -15.86
N PRO A 203 -0.15 7.19 -14.75
CA PRO A 203 0.47 7.35 -13.44
C PRO A 203 1.84 6.70 -13.36
N TYR A 204 1.98 5.47 -13.85
CA TYR A 204 3.26 4.74 -13.84
C TYR A 204 4.32 5.45 -14.67
N ARG A 205 4.00 5.84 -15.90
CA ARG A 205 4.90 6.62 -16.77
C ARG A 205 5.38 7.88 -16.07
N ASN A 206 4.45 8.68 -15.53
CA ASN A 206 4.79 9.94 -14.89
C ASN A 206 5.67 9.74 -13.65
N LEU A 207 5.33 8.78 -12.79
CA LEU A 207 6.06 8.56 -11.53
C LEU A 207 7.45 7.95 -11.78
N ILE A 208 7.58 7.05 -12.75
CA ILE A 208 8.88 6.47 -13.11
C ILE A 208 9.75 7.53 -13.80
N THR A 209 9.27 8.15 -14.89
CA THR A 209 10.11 9.01 -15.74
C THR A 209 10.45 10.36 -15.12
N LYS A 210 9.55 10.93 -14.31
CA LYS A 210 9.73 12.29 -13.77
C LYS A 210 10.14 12.34 -12.31
N TYR A 211 9.83 11.28 -11.55
CA TYR A 211 10.00 11.29 -10.10
C TYR A 211 10.79 10.09 -9.57
N ASN A 212 11.36 9.27 -10.47
CA ASN A 212 12.26 8.17 -10.14
C ASN A 212 11.63 7.15 -9.17
N LEU A 213 10.36 6.77 -9.38
CA LEU A 213 9.72 5.69 -8.63
C LEU A 213 10.62 4.44 -8.69
N PRO A 214 11.13 3.94 -7.55
CA PRO A 214 12.17 2.91 -7.55
C PRO A 214 11.64 1.48 -7.67
N SER A 215 10.33 1.28 -7.62
CA SER A 215 9.75 -0.07 -7.66
C SER A 215 8.30 -0.05 -8.10
N ILE A 216 7.87 -1.13 -8.73
CA ILE A 216 6.47 -1.42 -9.07
C ILE A 216 6.12 -2.87 -8.72
N MET A 217 4.82 -3.12 -8.58
CA MET A 217 4.27 -4.45 -8.36
C MET A 217 3.39 -4.84 -9.55
N THR A 218 3.67 -5.99 -10.18
CA THR A 218 2.79 -6.55 -11.22
C THR A 218 1.49 -7.06 -10.61
N CYS A 219 0.39 -6.84 -11.32
CA CYS A 219 -0.93 -7.25 -10.88
C CYS A 219 -1.20 -8.75 -11.08
N TYR A 220 -2.34 -9.21 -10.56
CA TYR A 220 -2.80 -10.58 -10.74
C TYR A 220 -3.31 -10.86 -12.15
N ASN A 221 -4.07 -9.92 -12.73
CA ASN A 221 -4.77 -10.12 -13.99
C ASN A 221 -3.84 -10.24 -15.20
N SER A 222 -4.34 -10.86 -16.25
CA SER A 222 -3.76 -10.78 -17.59
C SER A 222 -4.08 -9.43 -18.24
N ILE A 223 -3.24 -9.01 -19.15
CA ILE A 223 -3.52 -7.92 -20.09
C ILE A 223 -3.54 -8.52 -21.49
N ASN A 224 -4.66 -8.37 -22.18
CA ASN A 224 -4.88 -8.94 -23.51
C ASN A 224 -4.47 -10.43 -23.60
N GLY A 225 -4.87 -11.20 -22.59
CA GLY A 225 -4.63 -12.65 -22.49
C GLY A 225 -3.24 -13.08 -21.99
N VAL A 226 -2.30 -12.15 -21.73
CA VAL A 226 -0.98 -12.47 -21.19
C VAL A 226 -0.92 -12.09 -19.71
N PRO A 227 -0.65 -13.06 -18.78
CA PRO A 227 -0.49 -12.73 -17.36
C PRO A 227 0.55 -11.62 -17.18
N MET A 228 0.23 -10.59 -16.37
CA MET A 228 1.11 -9.43 -16.27
C MET A 228 2.53 -9.82 -15.89
N SER A 229 2.69 -10.68 -14.90
CA SER A 229 4.00 -11.14 -14.43
C SER A 229 4.78 -11.98 -15.47
N ALA A 230 4.13 -12.44 -16.55
CA ALA A 230 4.76 -13.14 -17.68
C ALA A 230 4.96 -12.24 -18.91
N SER A 231 4.53 -10.99 -18.85
CA SER A 231 4.55 -10.08 -19.99
C SER A 231 5.89 -9.34 -20.11
N LYS A 232 6.85 -9.94 -20.82
CA LYS A 232 8.14 -9.28 -21.09
C LYS A 232 7.98 -7.93 -21.77
N PHE A 233 6.98 -7.78 -22.64
CA PHE A 233 6.72 -6.51 -23.30
C PHE A 233 6.34 -5.41 -22.31
N LEU A 234 5.39 -5.66 -21.41
CA LEU A 234 4.91 -4.64 -20.48
C LEU A 234 5.92 -4.39 -19.34
N VAL A 235 6.53 -5.42 -18.81
CA VAL A 235 7.43 -5.33 -17.65
C VAL A 235 8.83 -4.87 -18.07
N ASP A 236 9.50 -5.59 -18.99
CA ASP A 236 10.88 -5.27 -19.38
C ASP A 236 10.91 -4.11 -20.39
N THR A 237 10.15 -4.22 -21.51
CA THR A 237 10.27 -3.22 -22.57
C THR A 237 9.63 -1.89 -22.19
N ILE A 238 8.42 -1.89 -21.63
CA ILE A 238 7.73 -0.64 -21.26
C ILE A 238 8.26 -0.08 -19.94
N ALA A 239 8.15 -0.82 -18.82
CA ALA A 239 8.49 -0.25 -17.52
C ALA A 239 10.00 -0.01 -17.37
N ARG A 240 10.85 -1.02 -17.68
CA ARG A 240 12.31 -0.85 -17.50
C ARG A 240 12.94 -0.03 -18.62
N LYS A 241 12.81 -0.47 -19.88
CA LYS A 241 13.57 0.13 -20.99
C LYS A 241 13.01 1.44 -21.49
N THR A 242 11.67 1.55 -21.61
CA THR A 242 11.04 2.77 -22.14
C THR A 242 10.87 3.84 -21.07
N TYR A 243 10.40 3.47 -19.89
CA TYR A 243 10.19 4.44 -18.79
C TYR A 243 11.43 4.62 -17.91
N GLY A 244 12.38 3.70 -17.95
CA GLY A 244 13.64 3.81 -17.21
C GLY A 244 13.52 3.41 -15.74
N LEU A 245 12.64 2.46 -15.40
CA LEU A 245 12.54 1.97 -14.03
C LEU A 245 13.87 1.37 -13.57
N ASN A 246 14.52 2.02 -12.62
CA ASN A 246 15.79 1.62 -12.04
C ASN A 246 15.61 1.17 -10.58
N GLY A 247 15.32 -0.10 -10.38
CA GLY A 247 15.10 -0.71 -9.09
C GLY A 247 14.42 -2.06 -9.26
N TYR A 248 13.68 -2.55 -8.25
CA TYR A 248 13.09 -3.88 -8.30
C TYR A 248 11.63 -3.87 -8.75
N ILE A 249 11.21 -5.00 -9.33
CA ILE A 249 9.82 -5.30 -9.64
C ILE A 249 9.40 -6.55 -8.86
N THR A 250 8.29 -6.46 -8.13
CA THR A 250 7.71 -7.60 -7.43
C THR A 250 6.44 -8.10 -8.10
N GLY A 251 6.15 -9.39 -8.00
CA GLY A 251 4.80 -9.90 -8.24
C GLY A 251 3.90 -9.63 -7.04
N ASP A 252 2.60 -9.37 -7.26
CA ASP A 252 1.62 -9.41 -6.18
C ASP A 252 1.54 -10.84 -5.59
N CYS A 253 0.98 -10.98 -4.39
CA CYS A 253 1.06 -12.24 -3.64
C CYS A 253 0.33 -13.40 -4.34
N GLY A 254 1.12 -14.32 -4.90
CA GLY A 254 0.63 -15.42 -5.73
C GLY A 254 0.57 -15.11 -7.24
N ALA A 255 0.91 -13.90 -7.70
CA ALA A 255 0.82 -13.54 -9.12
C ALA A 255 1.74 -14.40 -10.02
N ILE A 256 2.89 -14.85 -9.52
CA ILE A 256 3.75 -15.81 -10.26
C ILE A 256 3.09 -17.19 -10.30
N GLN A 257 2.45 -17.60 -9.20
CA GLN A 257 1.68 -18.85 -9.16
C GLN A 257 0.50 -18.81 -10.13
N ASP A 258 -0.20 -17.68 -10.24
CA ASP A 258 -1.35 -17.52 -11.13
C ASP A 258 -1.02 -17.75 -12.61
N ILE A 259 0.24 -17.57 -13.02
CA ILE A 259 0.67 -17.86 -14.40
C ILE A 259 0.32 -19.31 -14.79
N TYR A 260 0.46 -20.28 -13.85
CA TYR A 260 0.15 -21.69 -14.15
C TYR A 260 -1.10 -22.24 -13.47
N THR A 261 -1.53 -21.69 -12.32
CA THR A 261 -2.73 -22.21 -11.63
C THR A 261 -3.99 -21.39 -11.93
N GLY A 262 -3.87 -20.08 -12.08
CA GLY A 262 -4.99 -19.17 -12.34
C GLY A 262 -5.25 -19.01 -13.83
N HIS A 263 -4.28 -18.53 -14.57
CA HIS A 263 -4.39 -18.26 -16.00
C HIS A 263 -4.15 -19.49 -16.89
N LEU A 264 -3.59 -20.56 -16.34
CA LEU A 264 -3.23 -21.78 -17.07
C LEU A 264 -2.36 -21.51 -18.32
N TYR A 265 -1.54 -20.47 -18.24
CA TYR A 265 -0.72 -19.98 -19.35
C TYR A 265 0.48 -20.90 -19.64
N VAL A 266 1.02 -21.54 -18.59
CA VAL A 266 1.98 -22.65 -18.62
C VAL A 266 1.54 -23.78 -17.69
N LYS A 267 2.27 -24.89 -17.63
CA LYS A 267 1.82 -26.09 -16.91
C LYS A 267 2.47 -26.27 -15.54
N THR A 268 3.65 -25.71 -15.32
CA THR A 268 4.48 -26.00 -14.14
C THR A 268 4.98 -24.72 -13.46
N GLY A 269 5.31 -24.84 -12.17
CA GLY A 269 5.96 -23.75 -11.42
C GLY A 269 7.33 -23.37 -11.99
N ALA A 270 8.09 -24.32 -12.57
CA ALA A 270 9.38 -24.04 -13.20
C ALA A 270 9.21 -23.17 -14.46
N GLU A 271 8.20 -23.46 -15.29
CA GLU A 271 7.87 -22.62 -16.45
C GLU A 271 7.39 -21.22 -16.01
N ALA A 272 6.56 -21.14 -14.95
CA ALA A 272 6.09 -19.88 -14.42
C ALA A 272 7.25 -19.03 -13.84
N ALA A 273 8.16 -19.64 -13.07
CA ALA A 273 9.35 -18.99 -12.55
C ALA A 273 10.23 -18.45 -13.70
N ALA A 274 10.42 -19.26 -14.76
CA ALA A 274 11.20 -18.84 -15.92
C ALA A 274 10.58 -17.64 -16.65
N LEU A 275 9.26 -17.66 -16.86
CA LEU A 275 8.56 -16.54 -17.50
C LEU A 275 8.66 -15.25 -16.67
N GLY A 276 8.41 -15.35 -15.36
CA GLY A 276 8.46 -14.19 -14.46
C GLY A 276 9.85 -13.56 -14.43
N LEU A 277 10.92 -14.35 -14.21
CA LEU A 277 12.31 -13.85 -14.20
C LEU A 277 12.71 -13.25 -15.56
N LYS A 278 12.40 -13.93 -16.68
CA LYS A 278 12.69 -13.43 -18.04
C LYS A 278 11.85 -12.21 -18.42
N SER A 279 10.72 -12.00 -17.78
CA SER A 279 9.92 -10.79 -17.94
C SER A 279 10.46 -9.62 -17.14
N GLY A 280 11.37 -9.85 -16.19
CA GLY A 280 11.98 -8.82 -15.35
C GLY A 280 11.28 -8.59 -14.02
N VAL A 281 10.47 -9.56 -13.54
CA VAL A 281 9.95 -9.58 -12.17
C VAL A 281 11.01 -10.18 -11.24
N ASP A 282 11.53 -9.37 -10.32
CA ASP A 282 12.74 -9.69 -9.54
C ASP A 282 12.44 -10.49 -8.27
N THR A 283 11.26 -10.34 -7.69
CA THR A 283 10.88 -11.04 -6.45
C THR A 283 9.44 -11.51 -6.49
N ASP A 284 9.19 -12.63 -5.84
CA ASP A 284 7.89 -13.30 -5.75
C ASP A 284 7.30 -13.13 -4.35
N CYS A 285 6.11 -12.53 -4.26
CA CYS A 285 5.29 -12.68 -3.06
C CYS A 285 4.58 -14.03 -3.10
N GLY A 286 5.31 -15.05 -2.78
CA GLY A 286 4.89 -16.44 -2.87
C GLY A 286 6.06 -17.36 -2.64
N SER A 287 5.98 -18.56 -3.19
CA SER A 287 7.04 -19.57 -3.05
C SER A 287 7.58 -20.08 -4.38
N VAL A 288 7.03 -19.68 -5.51
CA VAL A 288 7.35 -20.29 -6.81
C VAL A 288 8.81 -20.09 -7.18
N TYR A 289 9.36 -18.89 -7.02
CA TYR A 289 10.77 -18.67 -7.27
C TYR A 289 11.66 -19.46 -6.30
N GLN A 290 11.31 -19.45 -5.01
CA GLN A 290 12.10 -20.12 -3.97
C GLN A 290 12.07 -21.66 -4.06
N THR A 291 11.10 -22.23 -4.77
CA THR A 291 10.97 -23.68 -4.91
C THR A 291 11.28 -24.21 -6.30
N SER A 292 11.21 -23.37 -7.34
CA SER A 292 11.22 -23.83 -8.72
C SER A 292 12.28 -23.20 -9.62
N ALA A 293 13.02 -22.15 -9.15
CA ALA A 293 14.02 -21.49 -10.01
C ALA A 293 15.19 -22.43 -10.39
N LEU A 294 15.73 -23.22 -9.46
CA LEU A 294 16.78 -24.19 -9.76
C LEU A 294 16.30 -25.34 -10.66
N GLU A 295 15.04 -25.73 -10.55
CA GLU A 295 14.44 -26.68 -11.49
C GLU A 295 14.35 -26.07 -12.90
N ALA A 296 13.93 -24.82 -13.01
CA ALA A 296 13.91 -24.10 -14.29
C ALA A 296 15.29 -24.02 -14.93
N ILE A 297 16.38 -23.88 -14.15
CA ILE A 297 17.76 -23.97 -14.66
C ILE A 297 18.07 -25.36 -15.16
N LYS A 298 17.74 -26.42 -14.40
CA LYS A 298 17.96 -27.82 -14.82
C LYS A 298 17.24 -28.17 -16.12
N LEU A 299 16.08 -27.60 -16.34
CA LEU A 299 15.29 -27.74 -17.55
C LEU A 299 15.76 -26.85 -18.71
N GLY A 300 16.78 -26.01 -18.51
CA GLY A 300 17.30 -25.09 -19.53
C GLY A 300 16.33 -23.92 -19.86
N LEU A 301 15.33 -23.67 -19.00
CA LEU A 301 14.36 -22.59 -19.20
C LEU A 301 14.93 -21.21 -18.85
N ILE A 302 15.83 -21.15 -17.87
CA ILE A 302 16.60 -19.95 -17.47
C ILE A 302 18.06 -20.34 -17.21
N THR A 303 18.89 -19.34 -16.97
CA THR A 303 20.26 -19.47 -16.51
C THR A 303 20.42 -18.87 -15.12
N GLU A 304 21.56 -19.14 -14.46
CA GLU A 304 21.86 -18.48 -13.18
C GLU A 304 21.92 -16.94 -13.32
N ALA A 305 22.33 -16.45 -14.50
CA ALA A 305 22.37 -15.02 -14.79
C ALA A 305 21.00 -14.34 -14.72
N ASP A 306 19.91 -15.05 -14.99
CA ASP A 306 18.54 -14.50 -14.83
C ASP A 306 18.24 -14.25 -13.35
N MET A 307 18.67 -15.12 -12.44
CA MET A 307 18.58 -14.87 -10.98
C MET A 307 19.52 -13.75 -10.54
N ASP A 308 20.72 -13.66 -11.12
CA ASP A 308 21.70 -12.61 -10.79
C ASP A 308 21.17 -11.22 -11.13
N ILE A 309 20.49 -11.06 -12.25
CA ILE A 309 19.84 -9.80 -12.64
C ILE A 309 18.78 -9.41 -11.60
N ALA A 310 17.88 -10.33 -11.27
CA ALA A 310 16.80 -10.08 -10.32
C ALA A 310 17.34 -9.69 -8.93
N LEU A 311 18.30 -10.43 -8.41
CA LEU A 311 18.90 -10.14 -7.11
C LEU A 311 19.74 -8.87 -7.13
N THR A 312 20.44 -8.55 -8.22
CA THR A 312 21.20 -7.30 -8.35
C THR A 312 20.27 -6.10 -8.27
N ASN A 313 19.11 -6.13 -8.94
CA ASN A 313 18.11 -5.08 -8.86
C ASN A 313 17.62 -4.90 -7.41
N MET A 314 17.28 -5.98 -6.73
CA MET A 314 16.81 -5.95 -5.35
C MET A 314 17.90 -5.46 -4.37
N PHE A 315 19.13 -5.99 -4.47
CA PHE A 315 20.21 -5.58 -3.58
C PHE A 315 20.70 -4.16 -3.85
N THR A 316 20.62 -3.65 -5.08
CA THR A 316 20.86 -2.23 -5.37
C THR A 316 19.93 -1.34 -4.55
N VAL A 317 18.66 -1.67 -4.48
CA VAL A 317 17.69 -0.93 -3.66
C VAL A 317 17.99 -1.08 -2.16
N ARG A 318 18.34 -2.29 -1.69
CA ARG A 318 18.74 -2.52 -0.29
C ARG A 318 20.01 -1.75 0.09
N MET A 319 20.93 -1.56 -0.85
CA MET A 319 22.11 -0.70 -0.63
C MET A 319 21.73 0.77 -0.59
N ARG A 320 20.79 1.23 -1.43
CA ARG A 320 20.29 2.61 -1.42
C ARG A 320 19.54 2.98 -0.13
N ILE A 321 18.97 2.05 0.60
CA ILE A 321 18.43 2.30 1.94
C ILE A 321 19.51 2.29 3.04
N GLY A 322 20.76 2.03 2.68
CA GLY A 322 21.90 2.08 3.59
C GLY A 322 22.13 0.83 4.44
N GLU A 323 21.54 -0.32 4.08
CA GLU A 323 21.64 -1.55 4.87
C GLU A 323 23.09 -2.05 5.04
N PHE A 324 23.93 -1.86 4.01
CA PHE A 324 25.31 -2.35 3.98
C PHE A 324 26.35 -1.26 4.29
N ASP A 325 25.91 -0.07 4.68
CA ASP A 325 26.77 1.07 4.89
C ASP A 325 26.92 1.43 6.37
N PRO A 326 28.05 2.05 6.75
CA PRO A 326 28.19 2.59 8.10
C PRO A 326 27.06 3.58 8.42
N LYS A 327 26.42 3.44 9.58
CA LYS A 327 25.32 4.34 10.02
C LYS A 327 25.69 5.84 9.89
N SER A 328 26.96 6.20 10.08
CA SER A 328 27.44 7.58 9.94
C SER A 328 27.34 8.16 8.53
N LYS A 329 27.17 7.32 7.50
CA LYS A 329 26.99 7.75 6.11
C LYS A 329 25.52 7.85 5.71
N VAL A 330 24.61 7.22 6.46
CA VAL A 330 23.19 7.14 6.14
C VAL A 330 22.43 8.20 6.92
N PRO A 331 21.93 9.28 6.27
CA PRO A 331 21.31 10.41 6.96
C PRO A 331 20.14 10.02 7.85
N TYR A 332 19.42 8.98 7.49
CA TYR A 332 18.21 8.53 8.17
C TYR A 332 18.48 7.58 9.34
N SER A 333 19.72 7.17 9.58
CA SER A 333 20.08 6.24 10.67
C SER A 333 19.95 6.85 12.06
N GLY A 334 19.90 8.19 12.15
CA GLY A 334 19.70 8.92 13.40
C GLY A 334 18.26 8.99 13.91
N ILE A 335 17.28 8.58 13.09
CA ILE A 335 15.85 8.61 13.46
C ILE A 335 15.60 7.60 14.58
N GLN A 336 15.11 8.09 15.73
CA GLN A 336 14.94 7.29 16.94
C GLN A 336 13.57 6.56 16.95
N PRO A 337 13.46 5.41 17.62
CA PRO A 337 12.18 4.71 17.78
C PRO A 337 11.08 5.52 18.49
N SER A 338 11.43 6.55 19.25
CA SER A 338 10.47 7.45 19.90
C SER A 338 9.64 8.30 18.94
N ILE A 339 9.98 8.29 17.63
CA ILE A 339 9.16 8.94 16.61
C ILE A 339 7.84 8.22 16.35
N ILE A 340 7.80 6.91 16.62
CA ILE A 340 6.63 6.05 16.39
C ILE A 340 5.50 6.49 17.33
N ASN A 341 4.31 6.75 16.77
CA ASN A 341 3.16 7.33 17.50
C ASN A 341 3.50 8.60 18.26
N SER A 342 4.49 9.38 17.82
CA SER A 342 4.85 10.62 18.50
C SER A 342 3.67 11.61 18.55
N PRO A 343 3.59 12.46 19.57
CA PRO A 343 2.55 13.48 19.63
C PRO A 343 2.50 14.39 18.40
N GLY A 344 3.66 14.66 17.78
CA GLY A 344 3.74 15.41 16.52
C GLY A 344 3.05 14.73 15.36
N HIS A 345 3.20 13.40 15.22
CA HIS A 345 2.54 12.62 14.17
C HIS A 345 1.02 12.50 14.41
N VAL A 346 0.59 12.37 15.67
CA VAL A 346 -0.85 12.36 16.01
C VAL A 346 -1.50 13.70 15.67
N ILE A 347 -0.85 14.82 16.01
CA ILE A 347 -1.33 16.17 15.66
C ILE A 347 -1.36 16.35 14.13
N LEU A 348 -0.33 15.90 13.42
CA LEU A 348 -0.30 15.94 11.96
C LEU A 348 -1.46 15.13 11.34
N ALA A 349 -1.76 13.95 11.87
CA ALA A 349 -2.88 13.13 11.40
C ALA A 349 -4.23 13.86 11.58
N GLU A 350 -4.45 14.53 12.70
CA GLU A 350 -5.62 15.37 12.94
C GLU A 350 -5.68 16.56 11.96
N GLU A 351 -4.56 17.27 11.75
CA GLU A 351 -4.48 18.37 10.80
C GLU A 351 -4.83 17.93 9.38
N ILE A 352 -4.25 16.83 8.91
CA ILE A 352 -4.54 16.27 7.59
C ILE A 352 -6.03 15.90 7.50
N ALA A 353 -6.59 15.25 8.52
CA ALA A 353 -8.00 14.88 8.55
C ALA A 353 -8.93 16.08 8.44
N THR A 354 -8.56 17.24 8.97
CA THR A 354 -9.38 18.47 8.84
C THR A 354 -9.36 19.07 7.43
N ARG A 355 -8.35 18.75 6.62
CA ARG A 355 -8.14 19.30 5.28
C ARG A 355 -8.69 18.42 4.16
N THR A 356 -9.16 17.22 4.46
CA THR A 356 -9.66 16.27 3.47
C THR A 356 -11.16 16.29 3.21
N PRO A 357 -12.06 16.74 4.15
CA PRO A 357 -13.49 16.76 3.88
C PRO A 357 -13.88 17.77 2.80
N VAL A 358 -14.77 17.34 1.90
CA VAL A 358 -15.28 18.17 0.81
C VAL A 358 -16.72 18.63 1.12
N LEU A 359 -16.94 19.93 1.19
CA LEU A 359 -18.26 20.51 1.43
C LEU A 359 -19.09 20.49 0.14
N LEU A 360 -19.85 19.42 -0.08
CA LEU A 360 -20.64 19.23 -1.31
C LEU A 360 -21.86 20.16 -1.40
N LYS A 361 -22.47 20.52 -0.27
CA LYS A 361 -23.68 21.36 -0.25
C LYS A 361 -23.78 22.15 1.06
N ASN A 362 -23.99 23.47 0.95
CA ASN A 362 -24.26 24.36 2.10
C ASN A 362 -25.08 25.55 1.64
N ASN A 363 -26.26 25.27 1.05
CA ASN A 363 -27.20 26.29 0.60
C ASN A 363 -27.92 26.93 1.79
N VAL A 364 -28.51 28.09 1.57
CA VAL A 364 -29.39 28.73 2.55
C VAL A 364 -30.61 27.82 2.81
N VAL A 365 -30.85 27.51 4.07
CA VAL A 365 -32.01 26.72 4.51
C VAL A 365 -33.23 27.65 4.59
N ALA A 366 -34.27 27.37 3.81
CA ALA A 366 -35.43 28.22 3.68
C ALA A 366 -36.07 28.54 5.04
N ARG A 367 -36.15 27.58 5.96
CA ARG A 367 -36.73 27.72 7.29
C ARG A 367 -36.00 28.71 8.21
N THR A 368 -34.66 28.82 8.05
CA THR A 368 -33.82 29.65 8.94
C THR A 368 -33.27 30.90 8.26
N GLY A 369 -33.37 31.01 6.93
CA GLY A 369 -32.78 32.08 6.15
C GLY A 369 -31.25 32.14 6.19
N SER A 370 -30.58 31.08 6.68
CA SER A 370 -29.12 31.02 6.82
C SER A 370 -28.56 29.65 6.37
N LYS A 371 -27.25 29.59 6.12
CA LYS A 371 -26.55 28.34 5.86
C LYS A 371 -26.49 27.49 7.14
N ALA A 372 -26.46 26.15 6.98
CA ALA A 372 -26.35 25.24 8.11
C ALA A 372 -24.93 25.23 8.73
N LEU A 373 -23.90 25.37 7.91
CA LEU A 373 -22.51 25.40 8.35
C LEU A 373 -21.85 26.77 8.07
N PRO A 374 -20.93 27.23 8.94
CA PRO A 374 -20.54 26.62 10.21
C PRO A 374 -21.67 26.67 11.25
N LEU A 375 -21.67 25.69 12.16
CA LEU A 375 -22.66 25.66 13.25
C LEU A 375 -22.47 26.88 14.16
N LYS A 376 -23.58 27.54 14.51
CA LYS A 376 -23.60 28.63 15.52
C LYS A 376 -23.60 28.00 16.91
N THR A 377 -22.44 27.74 17.47
CA THR A 377 -22.27 27.00 18.73
C THR A 377 -22.91 27.69 19.93
N ASP A 378 -22.94 29.02 19.95
CA ASP A 378 -23.53 29.81 21.04
C ASP A 378 -25.05 29.59 21.18
N ALA A 379 -25.72 29.29 20.07
CA ALA A 379 -27.15 29.03 20.03
C ALA A 379 -27.52 27.55 20.05
N LEU A 380 -26.50 26.67 20.01
CA LEU A 380 -26.71 25.24 19.92
C LEU A 380 -27.13 24.65 21.26
N LYS A 381 -28.31 24.03 21.31
CA LYS A 381 -28.82 23.35 22.51
C LYS A 381 -28.60 21.84 22.47
N LYS A 382 -28.74 21.27 21.27
CA LYS A 382 -28.63 19.82 21.07
C LYS A 382 -28.15 19.52 19.68
N ILE A 383 -27.26 18.52 19.55
CA ILE A 383 -26.83 17.91 18.28
C ILE A 383 -27.11 16.40 18.31
N ALA A 384 -27.65 15.86 17.23
CA ALA A 384 -27.82 14.43 17.04
C ALA A 384 -26.72 13.89 16.12
N VAL A 385 -25.96 12.95 16.64
CA VAL A 385 -24.96 12.18 15.89
C VAL A 385 -25.58 10.83 15.57
N ILE A 386 -25.83 10.56 14.29
CA ILE A 386 -26.63 9.41 13.87
C ILE A 386 -25.84 8.59 12.85
N GLY A 387 -25.86 7.29 13.00
CA GLY A 387 -25.27 6.34 12.10
C GLY A 387 -24.44 5.28 12.81
N PRO A 388 -24.32 4.09 12.22
CA PRO A 388 -23.60 2.98 12.84
C PRO A 388 -22.09 3.22 12.94
N GLN A 389 -21.54 4.04 12.04
CA GLN A 389 -20.11 4.40 12.05
C GLN A 389 -19.79 5.63 12.92
N ALA A 390 -20.82 6.31 13.47
CA ALA A 390 -20.62 7.53 14.24
C ALA A 390 -19.83 7.32 15.53
N ASP A 391 -19.89 6.12 16.12
CA ASP A 391 -19.14 5.76 17.34
C ASP A 391 -18.15 4.60 17.08
N ARG A 392 -17.55 4.59 15.90
CA ARG A 392 -16.53 3.62 15.52
C ARG A 392 -15.33 4.31 14.90
N VAL A 393 -14.18 3.68 15.07
CA VAL A 393 -12.94 4.04 14.36
C VAL A 393 -12.69 3.00 13.30
N GLU A 394 -12.91 3.37 12.04
CA GLU A 394 -12.66 2.53 10.88
C GLU A 394 -11.30 2.94 10.28
N LEU A 395 -10.32 2.06 10.40
CA LEU A 395 -8.96 2.38 9.97
C LEU A 395 -8.75 2.20 8.46
N GLY A 396 -9.59 1.41 7.81
CA GLY A 396 -9.41 1.07 6.39
C GLY A 396 -8.31 0.03 6.12
N PRO A 397 -8.04 -0.28 4.83
CA PRO A 397 -7.02 -1.24 4.45
C PRO A 397 -5.61 -0.68 4.65
N TYR A 398 -4.65 -1.55 4.98
CA TYR A 398 -3.22 -1.22 5.10
C TYR A 398 -2.91 -0.01 5.99
N SER A 399 -3.62 0.09 7.10
CA SER A 399 -3.46 1.16 8.08
C SER A 399 -2.33 0.87 9.06
N GLY A 400 -1.66 1.92 9.54
CA GLY A 400 -0.97 1.87 10.82
C GLY A 400 -1.95 1.44 11.93
N ARG A 401 -1.44 0.84 12.97
CA ARG A 401 -2.23 0.48 14.14
C ARG A 401 -2.04 1.53 15.24
N PRO A 402 -2.91 2.54 15.35
CA PRO A 402 -2.74 3.58 16.36
C PRO A 402 -2.93 3.01 17.77
N GLU A 403 -2.31 3.66 18.75
CA GLU A 403 -2.58 3.38 20.16
C GLU A 403 -4.05 3.65 20.50
N GLU A 404 -4.58 2.94 21.50
CA GLU A 404 -6.00 3.05 21.86
C GLU A 404 -6.43 4.49 22.21
N ALA A 405 -5.55 5.23 22.90
CA ALA A 405 -5.80 6.62 23.26
C ALA A 405 -5.94 7.55 22.03
N ASN A 406 -5.38 7.16 20.88
CA ASN A 406 -5.41 7.94 19.64
C ASN A 406 -6.56 7.51 18.70
N ARG A 407 -7.41 6.56 19.14
CA ARG A 407 -8.57 6.10 18.39
C ARG A 407 -9.80 6.92 18.76
N VAL A 408 -10.03 8.00 18.04
CA VAL A 408 -11.11 8.94 18.31
C VAL A 408 -12.23 8.74 17.28
N SER A 409 -13.41 8.25 17.72
CA SER A 409 -14.59 8.15 16.86
C SER A 409 -15.16 9.54 16.53
N PRO A 410 -15.95 9.70 15.46
CA PRO A 410 -16.65 10.97 15.17
C PRO A 410 -17.45 11.49 16.37
N LEU A 411 -18.16 10.61 17.07
CA LEU A 411 -18.91 10.97 18.28
C LEU A 411 -18.01 11.46 19.41
N ALA A 412 -16.91 10.75 19.67
CA ALA A 412 -15.93 11.14 20.67
C ALA A 412 -15.27 12.48 20.30
N GLY A 413 -14.89 12.67 19.05
CA GLY A 413 -14.31 13.91 18.56
C GLY A 413 -15.24 15.12 18.75
N ILE A 414 -16.54 14.98 18.46
CA ILE A 414 -17.55 16.03 18.70
C ILE A 414 -17.65 16.34 20.19
N LYS A 415 -17.73 15.32 21.05
CA LYS A 415 -17.81 15.52 22.51
C LYS A 415 -16.57 16.23 23.05
N ASN A 416 -15.38 15.78 22.65
CA ASN A 416 -14.11 16.38 23.05
C ASN A 416 -14.01 17.84 22.59
N TYR A 417 -14.45 18.14 21.36
CA TYR A 417 -14.47 19.51 20.85
C TYR A 417 -15.42 20.40 21.67
N PHE A 418 -16.62 19.91 22.03
CA PHE A 418 -17.58 20.65 22.83
C PHE A 418 -17.05 20.93 24.23
N GLU A 419 -16.43 19.93 24.87
CA GLU A 419 -15.81 20.10 26.18
C GLU A 419 -14.68 21.13 26.14
N LYS A 420 -13.72 20.97 25.21
CA LYS A 420 -12.57 21.85 25.03
C LYS A 420 -12.98 23.32 24.80
N ASN A 421 -14.09 23.54 24.09
CA ASN A 421 -14.58 24.89 23.76
C ASN A 421 -15.73 25.37 24.65
N ASN A 422 -16.03 24.66 25.76
CA ASN A 422 -17.09 24.99 26.69
C ASN A 422 -18.50 25.15 26.04
N ILE A 423 -18.77 24.39 24.97
CA ILE A 423 -20.07 24.38 24.29
C ILE A 423 -21.06 23.56 25.12
N LYS A 424 -22.16 24.19 25.58
CA LYS A 424 -23.13 23.59 26.50
C LYS A 424 -24.28 22.85 25.79
N ALA A 425 -24.09 22.39 24.60
CA ALA A 425 -25.09 21.63 23.87
C ALA A 425 -25.07 20.14 24.25
N GLU A 426 -26.26 19.53 24.31
CA GLU A 426 -26.37 18.06 24.45
C GLU A 426 -25.93 17.37 23.18
N VAL A 427 -25.08 16.34 23.31
CA VAL A 427 -24.69 15.45 22.21
C VAL A 427 -25.47 14.14 22.36
N ALA A 428 -26.52 13.94 21.59
CA ALA A 428 -27.30 12.71 21.54
C ALA A 428 -26.75 11.80 20.45
N TYR A 429 -26.65 10.49 20.70
CA TYR A 429 -26.21 9.49 19.75
C TYR A 429 -27.27 8.41 19.53
N ASN A 430 -27.39 7.98 18.28
CA ASN A 430 -28.15 6.79 17.93
C ASN A 430 -27.49 6.12 16.70
N SER A 431 -27.29 4.80 16.75
CA SER A 431 -26.70 4.05 15.63
C SER A 431 -27.58 4.07 14.37
N GLY A 432 -28.87 4.33 14.49
CA GLY A 432 -29.80 4.37 13.35
C GLY A 432 -30.07 3.02 12.69
N GLY A 433 -29.24 2.04 12.92
CA GLY A 433 -29.34 0.68 12.39
C GLY A 433 -28.16 -0.18 12.85
N ASN A 434 -28.24 -1.48 12.61
CA ASN A 434 -27.15 -2.40 12.92
C ASN A 434 -26.37 -2.74 11.64
N THR A 435 -25.04 -2.55 11.66
CA THR A 435 -24.13 -2.97 10.58
C THR A 435 -23.58 -4.37 10.78
N SER A 436 -24.00 -5.08 11.85
CA SER A 436 -23.59 -6.46 12.08
C SER A 436 -24.06 -7.33 10.89
N ARG A 437 -23.14 -8.06 10.29
CA ARG A 437 -23.42 -9.04 9.23
C ARG A 437 -24.02 -10.35 9.75
N THR A 438 -24.43 -10.38 11.02
CA THR A 438 -25.00 -11.56 11.68
C THR A 438 -26.54 -11.59 11.49
N SER A 439 -27.08 -12.78 11.59
CA SER A 439 -28.54 -13.04 11.52
C SER A 439 -29.40 -12.28 12.54
N GLU A 440 -28.77 -11.67 13.53
CA GLU A 440 -29.43 -10.80 14.53
C GLU A 440 -29.91 -9.46 13.97
N PHE A 441 -29.49 -9.10 12.74
CA PHE A 441 -29.92 -7.88 12.07
C PHE A 441 -31.45 -7.72 12.03
N PHE A 442 -32.16 -8.82 11.82
CA PHE A 442 -33.61 -8.79 11.68
C PHE A 442 -34.39 -8.78 13.01
N THR A 443 -33.76 -9.11 14.11
CA THR A 443 -34.41 -9.12 15.43
C THR A 443 -34.46 -7.75 16.09
N LEU A 444 -33.64 -6.79 15.64
CA LEU A 444 -33.49 -5.47 16.28
C LEU A 444 -34.05 -4.31 15.46
N VAL A 445 -34.53 -4.52 14.23
CA VAL A 445 -35.05 -3.45 13.38
C VAL A 445 -36.58 -3.38 13.54
N ARG A 446 -37.05 -2.28 14.11
CA ARG A 446 -38.48 -1.91 14.03
C ARG A 446 -38.72 -1.27 12.68
N PHE A 447 -39.55 -1.89 11.87
CA PHE A 447 -40.03 -1.31 10.63
C PHE A 447 -41.30 -0.52 10.92
N SER A 448 -41.37 0.68 10.39
CA SER A 448 -42.55 1.53 10.46
C SER A 448 -42.96 1.96 9.06
N THR A 449 -44.21 1.93 8.75
CA THR A 449 -44.74 2.50 7.51
C THR A 449 -45.24 3.90 7.77
N VAL A 450 -44.90 4.86 6.92
CA VAL A 450 -45.45 6.20 6.92
C VAL A 450 -46.59 6.23 5.91
N THR A 451 -47.79 6.47 6.38
CA THR A 451 -48.98 6.58 5.51
C THR A 451 -49.01 7.96 4.81
N LYS A 452 -49.84 8.14 3.79
CA LYS A 452 -49.93 9.38 3.00
C LYS A 452 -50.25 10.62 3.80
N ASP A 453 -50.88 10.46 4.95
CA ASP A 453 -51.22 11.55 5.89
C ASP A 453 -50.09 11.85 6.90
N GLY A 454 -48.95 11.15 6.78
CA GLY A 454 -47.81 11.35 7.67
C GLY A 454 -47.86 10.54 8.97
N SER A 455 -48.90 9.74 9.20
CA SER A 455 -48.97 8.88 10.39
C SER A 455 -47.98 7.70 10.29
N VAL A 456 -47.36 7.37 11.42
CA VAL A 456 -46.42 6.26 11.54
C VAL A 456 -47.12 5.06 12.15
N LYS A 457 -47.17 3.93 11.46
CA LYS A 457 -47.71 2.69 11.99
C LYS A 457 -46.59 1.68 12.18
N ASP A 458 -46.60 1.00 13.31
CA ASP A 458 -45.69 -0.12 13.54
C ASP A 458 -45.95 -1.22 12.48
N PHE A 459 -44.86 -1.71 11.90
CA PHE A 459 -44.92 -2.74 10.87
C PHE A 459 -45.01 -4.12 11.54
N ASP A 460 -46.04 -4.90 11.18
CA ASP A 460 -46.19 -6.27 11.66
C ASP A 460 -45.37 -7.19 10.80
N ALA A 461 -44.18 -7.53 11.29
CA ALA A 461 -43.21 -8.42 10.58
C ALA A 461 -43.76 -9.84 10.32
N SER A 462 -44.79 -10.28 11.10
CA SER A 462 -45.37 -11.61 10.90
C SER A 462 -46.20 -11.69 9.63
N LYS A 463 -46.58 -10.55 9.04
CA LYS A 463 -47.35 -10.46 7.79
C LYS A 463 -46.50 -10.12 6.58
N PHE A 464 -45.19 -10.05 6.75
CA PHE A 464 -44.26 -9.68 5.67
C PHE A 464 -43.68 -10.91 4.99
N ASP A 465 -44.12 -11.16 3.77
CA ASP A 465 -43.50 -12.13 2.89
C ASP A 465 -42.51 -11.43 1.94
N ALA A 466 -41.23 -11.46 2.29
CA ALA A 466 -40.17 -10.80 1.54
C ALA A 466 -40.05 -11.33 0.09
N ALA A 467 -40.36 -12.57 -0.13
CA ALA A 467 -40.30 -13.20 -1.47
C ALA A 467 -41.45 -12.73 -2.37
N ALA A 468 -42.64 -12.58 -1.80
CA ALA A 468 -43.84 -12.15 -2.53
C ALA A 468 -43.77 -10.64 -2.89
N GLN A 469 -43.00 -9.83 -2.16
CA GLN A 469 -42.83 -8.38 -2.38
C GLN A 469 -41.65 -8.01 -3.27
N GLY A 470 -40.89 -9.00 -3.76
CA GLY A 470 -39.71 -8.75 -4.61
C GLY A 470 -38.54 -8.06 -3.91
N ILE A 471 -38.55 -7.98 -2.58
CA ILE A 471 -37.45 -7.38 -1.81
C ILE A 471 -36.42 -8.48 -1.52
N VAL A 472 -35.39 -8.55 -2.32
CA VAL A 472 -34.23 -9.41 -2.06
C VAL A 472 -33.29 -8.68 -1.10
N VAL A 473 -33.38 -8.98 0.19
CA VAL A 473 -32.33 -8.60 1.15
C VAL A 473 -31.21 -9.62 1.02
N GLY A 474 -30.36 -9.43 0.02
CA GLY A 474 -29.19 -10.28 -0.20
C GLY A 474 -28.10 -9.98 0.81
N ALA A 475 -28.00 -10.77 1.88
CA ALA A 475 -26.76 -10.93 2.60
C ALA A 475 -25.81 -11.77 1.73
N ARG A 476 -24.96 -11.14 0.91
CA ARG A 476 -23.83 -11.84 0.32
C ARG A 476 -22.80 -12.06 1.41
N GLN A 477 -22.58 -13.33 1.76
CA GLN A 477 -21.35 -13.72 2.44
C GLN A 477 -20.20 -13.34 1.51
N GLY A 478 -19.37 -12.41 1.96
CA GLY A 478 -18.10 -12.11 1.31
C GLY A 478 -17.13 -13.25 1.57
N GLN A 479 -16.62 -13.87 0.52
CA GLN A 479 -15.35 -14.57 0.54
C GLN A 479 -14.22 -13.55 0.48
#